data_07773a3b76f607c076e31ffa71df2411
#
_entry.id   07773a3b76f607c076e31ffa71df2411
#
_cell.length_a   1.000
_cell.length_b   1.000
_cell.length_c   1.000
_cell.angle_alpha   90.00
_cell.angle_beta   90.00
_cell.angle_gamma   90.00
#
_symmetry.space_group_name_H-M   'P 1'
#
loop_
_entity.id
_entity.type
_entity.pdbx_description
1 polymer ?
#
loop_
_entity_poly.entity_id
_entity_poly.type
_entity_poly.pdbx_seq_one_letter_code
_entity_poly.pdbx_strand_id
1 'polypeptide(L)'
;MAAAGLLGGRVLGASTLRPFKLRYAVASSLYGGLSLTEILPEVPLTGANVIDLWPRKHGTQREEADEWGRAKLSEALKRHGVSLGLTTRFDLGPFGLAEELKYVAAMGGRMIVTSGKGAAGLAGLELKEEVRRFVEGMKPTLALAGEAGVQVAIENHSNNLINTPDSLRWMLEFSAGQPIGVALAPYHLPQDPALLAGLIRELGPRLLLFYAWEYGRGCMKPMPLEEELMQMPGRGPLDYAPLLQALRDIRFDGLTEIFMHPTPRGRPILETATLVTEEINRARRHLESVLSGLPR
;
A
#
# COMPACT_ATOMS: atom_id res chain seq x y z
N MET A 1 48.16 43.12 31.39
CA MET A 1 46.80 43.23 30.74
C MET A 1 46.48 41.88 30.14
N ALA A 2 45.57 41.11 30.80
CA ALA A 2 45.13 39.81 30.37
C ALA A 2 43.80 39.95 29.63
N ALA A 3 43.74 39.51 28.35
CA ALA A 3 42.51 39.47 27.57
C ALA A 3 41.80 38.13 27.79
N ALA A 4 40.60 38.19 28.40
CA ALA A 4 39.72 37.06 28.58
C ALA A 4 38.97 36.79 27.23
N GLY A 5 39.21 35.63 26.64
CA GLY A 5 38.47 35.15 25.46
C GLY A 5 37.15 34.52 25.91
N LEU A 6 36.03 35.08 25.48
CA LEU A 6 34.69 34.54 25.63
C LEU A 6 34.50 33.39 24.64
N LEU A 7 34.44 32.15 25.12
CA LEU A 7 34.01 30.99 24.36
C LEU A 7 32.47 31.02 24.24
N GLY A 8 31.98 31.48 23.08
CA GLY A 8 30.58 31.40 22.71
C GLY A 8 30.18 29.95 22.42
N GLY A 9 29.52 29.31 23.37
CA GLY A 9 28.91 28.01 23.18
C GLY A 9 27.79 28.09 22.13
N ARG A 10 27.98 27.45 20.96
CA ARG A 10 26.93 27.20 19.99
C ARG A 10 25.94 26.17 20.61
N VAL A 11 24.79 26.65 21.02
CA VAL A 11 23.64 25.80 21.31
C VAL A 11 23.24 25.18 19.98
N LEU A 12 23.54 23.89 19.80
CA LEU A 12 22.99 23.07 18.71
C LEU A 12 21.48 23.02 18.92
N GLY A 13 20.75 23.77 18.10
CA GLY A 13 19.28 23.75 18.11
C GLY A 13 18.80 22.33 17.91
N ALA A 14 18.01 21.84 18.85
CA ALA A 14 17.30 20.56 18.73
C ALA A 14 16.45 20.63 17.45
N SER A 15 16.82 19.85 16.43
CA SER A 15 16.00 19.66 15.26
C SER A 15 14.67 19.05 15.71
N THR A 16 13.62 19.87 15.72
CA THR A 16 12.27 19.39 15.98
C THR A 16 11.87 18.47 14.83
N LEU A 17 12.05 17.17 15.03
CA LEU A 17 11.58 16.15 14.09
C LEU A 17 10.07 16.39 13.87
N ARG A 18 9.68 16.52 12.59
CA ARG A 18 8.26 16.65 12.25
C ARG A 18 7.48 15.46 12.84
N PRO A 19 6.28 15.67 13.39
CA PRO A 19 5.44 14.59 13.88
C PRO A 19 5.21 13.57 12.78
N PHE A 20 5.29 12.29 13.11
CA PHE A 20 4.96 11.20 12.19
C PHE A 20 3.50 11.30 11.75
N LYS A 21 3.24 11.13 10.46
CA LYS A 21 1.91 11.10 9.84
C LYS A 21 1.87 10.04 8.77
N LEU A 22 0.74 9.35 8.66
CA LEU A 22 0.48 8.48 7.53
C LEU A 22 0.31 9.29 6.23
N ARG A 23 0.78 8.74 5.12
CA ARG A 23 0.62 9.29 3.77
C ARG A 23 -0.39 8.43 3.04
N TYR A 24 -1.54 8.99 2.74
CA TYR A 24 -2.63 8.21 2.16
C TYR A 24 -2.59 8.19 0.64
N ALA A 25 -2.93 7.02 0.08
CA ALA A 25 -3.32 6.83 -1.30
C ALA A 25 -4.74 6.23 -1.36
N VAL A 26 -5.44 6.47 -2.44
CA VAL A 26 -6.79 5.94 -2.68
C VAL A 26 -6.70 4.82 -3.70
N ALA A 27 -7.10 3.62 -3.29
CA ALA A 27 -7.32 2.51 -4.20
C ALA A 27 -8.61 2.73 -5.00
N SER A 28 -8.51 2.88 -6.31
CA SER A 28 -9.67 3.10 -7.17
C SER A 28 -10.67 1.94 -7.13
N SER A 29 -10.21 0.75 -6.77
CA SER A 29 -11.06 -0.44 -6.58
C SER A 29 -12.14 -0.29 -5.50
N LEU A 30 -11.98 0.62 -4.54
CA LEU A 30 -13.02 0.93 -3.56
C LEU A 30 -14.27 1.53 -4.20
N TYR A 31 -14.09 2.20 -5.31
CA TYR A 31 -15.14 2.83 -6.12
C TYR A 31 -15.68 1.89 -7.22
N GLY A 32 -15.16 0.66 -7.30
CA GLY A 32 -15.60 -0.35 -8.27
C GLY A 32 -15.53 0.13 -9.71
N GLY A 33 -16.64 0.05 -10.44
CA GLY A 33 -16.74 0.46 -11.83
C GLY A 33 -17.11 1.93 -12.06
N LEU A 34 -17.08 2.80 -11.03
CA LEU A 34 -17.29 4.23 -11.22
C LEU A 34 -16.16 4.83 -12.06
N SER A 35 -16.48 5.78 -12.93
CA SER A 35 -15.53 6.36 -13.87
C SER A 35 -14.48 7.24 -13.19
N LEU A 36 -13.34 7.44 -13.85
CA LEU A 36 -12.33 8.42 -13.41
C LEU A 36 -12.90 9.83 -13.27
N THR A 37 -13.90 10.20 -14.09
CA THR A 37 -14.58 11.49 -13.97
C THR A 37 -15.34 11.63 -12.66
N GLU A 38 -15.91 10.55 -12.15
CA GLU A 38 -16.65 10.54 -10.88
C GLU A 38 -15.71 10.48 -9.67
N ILE A 39 -14.62 9.73 -9.77
CA ILE A 39 -13.77 9.47 -8.59
C ILE A 39 -12.62 10.46 -8.39
N LEU A 40 -12.08 11.08 -9.45
CA LEU A 40 -10.97 12.03 -9.30
C LEU A 40 -11.30 13.24 -8.42
N PRO A 41 -12.51 13.83 -8.46
CA PRO A 41 -12.90 14.88 -7.52
C PRO A 41 -12.94 14.39 -6.05
N GLU A 42 -13.22 13.12 -5.82
CA GLU A 42 -13.37 12.53 -4.48
C GLU A 42 -12.02 12.26 -3.80
N VAL A 43 -10.95 11.97 -4.58
CA VAL A 43 -9.64 11.64 -4.02
C VAL A 43 -9.13 12.68 -3.01
N PRO A 44 -9.08 14.00 -3.31
CA PRO A 44 -8.60 14.98 -2.34
C PRO A 44 -9.52 15.11 -1.11
N LEU A 45 -10.80 14.78 -1.25
CA LEU A 45 -11.75 14.81 -0.12
C LEU A 45 -11.47 13.71 0.91
N THR A 46 -10.75 12.64 0.53
CA THR A 46 -10.30 11.59 1.47
C THR A 46 -9.09 12.00 2.31
N GLY A 47 -8.49 13.16 2.05
CA GLY A 47 -7.22 13.57 2.65
C GLY A 47 -5.98 13.00 1.94
N ALA A 48 -6.17 12.30 0.82
CA ALA A 48 -5.11 11.84 -0.07
C ALA A 48 -4.96 12.77 -1.28
N ASN A 49 -3.80 12.76 -1.89
CA ASN A 49 -3.55 13.38 -3.20
C ASN A 49 -2.89 12.39 -4.18
N VAL A 50 -2.94 11.11 -3.83
CA VAL A 50 -2.35 10.00 -4.59
C VAL A 50 -3.44 8.99 -4.89
N ILE A 51 -3.47 8.50 -6.13
CA ILE A 51 -4.38 7.43 -6.55
C ILE A 51 -3.60 6.19 -6.98
N ASP A 52 -4.13 5.01 -6.62
CA ASP A 52 -3.81 3.70 -7.15
C ASP A 52 -4.84 3.30 -8.19
N LEU A 53 -4.42 3.05 -9.44
CA LEU A 53 -5.31 2.61 -10.50
C LEU A 53 -5.39 1.09 -10.55
N TRP A 54 -6.60 0.58 -10.38
CA TRP A 54 -6.91 -0.84 -10.43
C TRP A 54 -7.58 -1.22 -11.74
N PRO A 55 -7.20 -2.38 -12.33
CA PRO A 55 -7.84 -2.95 -13.51
C PRO A 55 -9.05 -3.80 -13.14
N ARG A 56 -9.75 -4.26 -14.19
CA ARG A 56 -10.73 -5.35 -14.03
C ARG A 56 -10.05 -6.57 -13.43
N LYS A 57 -10.73 -7.27 -12.61
CA LYS A 57 -12.16 -7.26 -12.22
C LYS A 57 -12.48 -6.38 -10.98
N HIS A 58 -11.50 -5.68 -10.41
CA HIS A 58 -11.65 -4.97 -9.15
C HIS A 58 -12.14 -3.53 -9.33
N GLY A 59 -11.72 -2.90 -10.39
CA GLY A 59 -12.13 -1.60 -10.86
C GLY A 59 -12.12 -1.59 -12.39
N THR A 60 -12.24 -0.42 -13.01
CA THR A 60 -12.15 -0.22 -14.46
C THR A 60 -11.22 0.94 -14.82
N GLN A 61 -10.64 1.57 -13.81
CA GLN A 61 -9.98 2.86 -13.97
C GLN A 61 -8.64 2.74 -14.68
N ARG A 62 -7.99 1.56 -14.60
CA ARG A 62 -6.73 1.35 -15.32
C ARG A 62 -6.96 1.24 -16.84
N GLU A 63 -8.03 0.57 -17.26
CA GLU A 63 -8.44 0.50 -18.67
C GLU A 63 -8.97 1.86 -19.16
N GLU A 64 -9.77 2.56 -18.36
CA GLU A 64 -10.24 3.91 -18.69
C GLU A 64 -9.08 4.89 -18.88
N ALA A 65 -8.03 4.75 -18.06
CA ALA A 65 -6.80 5.53 -18.21
C ALA A 65 -6.09 5.26 -19.54
N ASP A 66 -6.12 4.01 -20.04
CA ASP A 66 -5.60 3.67 -21.37
C ASP A 66 -6.47 4.28 -22.49
N GLU A 67 -7.78 4.20 -22.36
CA GLU A 67 -8.74 4.81 -23.30
C GLU A 67 -8.58 6.33 -23.39
N TRP A 68 -8.36 6.99 -22.25
CA TRP A 68 -8.11 8.44 -22.21
C TRP A 68 -6.76 8.83 -22.80
N GLY A 69 -5.79 7.94 -22.71
CA GLY A 69 -4.41 8.23 -23.03
C GLY A 69 -3.73 9.16 -22.01
N ARG A 70 -2.40 9.13 -21.98
CA ARG A 70 -1.58 9.81 -20.96
C ARG A 70 -1.82 11.31 -20.86
N ALA A 71 -2.00 11.99 -21.97
CA ALA A 71 -2.17 13.46 -21.97
C ALA A 71 -3.46 13.87 -21.26
N LYS A 72 -4.62 13.27 -21.63
CA LYS A 72 -5.90 13.55 -21.00
C LYS A 72 -5.91 13.15 -19.52
N LEU A 73 -5.34 11.98 -19.19
CA LEU A 73 -5.24 11.55 -17.79
C LEU A 73 -4.40 12.52 -16.97
N SER A 74 -3.22 12.94 -17.45
CA SER A 74 -2.35 13.88 -16.75
C SER A 74 -3.04 15.23 -16.50
N GLU A 75 -3.80 15.73 -17.49
CA GLU A 75 -4.59 16.96 -17.33
C GLU A 75 -5.66 16.79 -16.26
N ALA A 76 -6.40 15.68 -16.29
CA ALA A 76 -7.45 15.39 -15.30
C ALA A 76 -6.89 15.26 -13.88
N LEU A 77 -5.80 14.50 -13.71
CA LEU A 77 -5.11 14.38 -12.43
C LEU A 77 -4.67 15.75 -11.89
N LYS A 78 -4.02 16.56 -12.75
CA LYS A 78 -3.59 17.92 -12.38
C LYS A 78 -4.75 18.82 -11.99
N ARG A 79 -5.87 18.77 -12.73
CA ARG A 79 -7.08 19.56 -12.46
C ARG A 79 -7.63 19.32 -11.06
N HIS A 80 -7.54 18.08 -10.57
CA HIS A 80 -8.04 17.70 -9.26
C HIS A 80 -6.95 17.70 -8.17
N GLY A 81 -5.71 18.08 -8.48
CA GLY A 81 -4.61 18.06 -7.50
C GLY A 81 -4.20 16.65 -7.08
N VAL A 82 -4.43 15.67 -7.94
CA VAL A 82 -4.12 14.25 -7.73
C VAL A 82 -2.91 13.87 -8.55
N SER A 83 -2.12 12.92 -8.06
CA SER A 83 -1.03 12.29 -8.79
C SER A 83 -1.22 10.78 -8.87
N LEU A 84 -0.80 10.16 -9.96
CA LEU A 84 -0.65 8.71 -10.00
C LEU A 84 0.53 8.34 -9.10
N GLY A 85 0.29 7.56 -8.06
CA GLY A 85 1.36 7.05 -7.19
C GLY A 85 1.80 5.66 -7.58
N LEU A 86 0.83 4.83 -7.88
CA LEU A 86 1.02 3.42 -8.16
C LEU A 86 -0.10 2.87 -9.05
N THR A 87 0.11 1.65 -9.52
CA THR A 87 -0.92 0.79 -10.11
C THR A 87 -0.86 -0.60 -9.47
N THR A 88 -2.00 -1.20 -9.21
CA THR A 88 -2.08 -2.58 -8.72
C THR A 88 -2.44 -3.53 -9.85
N ARG A 89 -1.52 -4.43 -10.20
CA ARG A 89 -1.55 -5.26 -11.41
C ARG A 89 -1.40 -6.75 -11.10
N PHE A 90 -2.40 -7.31 -10.42
CA PHE A 90 -2.49 -8.76 -10.20
C PHE A 90 -2.75 -9.55 -11.49
N ASP A 91 -3.43 -8.93 -12.43
CA ASP A 91 -3.73 -9.48 -13.75
C ASP A 91 -2.48 -9.79 -14.57
N LEU A 92 -1.45 -8.96 -14.49
CA LEU A 92 -0.17 -9.16 -15.18
C LEU A 92 0.75 -10.14 -14.44
N GLY A 93 0.55 -10.26 -13.12
CA GLY A 93 1.47 -10.99 -12.25
C GLY A 93 2.88 -10.40 -12.21
N PRO A 94 3.77 -10.98 -11.38
CA PRO A 94 5.08 -10.38 -11.08
C PRO A 94 6.07 -10.39 -12.27
N PHE A 95 5.84 -11.24 -13.26
CA PHE A 95 6.75 -11.41 -14.41
C PHE A 95 6.30 -10.65 -15.66
N GLY A 96 5.09 -10.10 -15.69
CA GLY A 96 4.48 -9.44 -16.85
C GLY A 96 4.49 -7.91 -16.80
N LEU A 97 5.35 -7.27 -15.98
CA LEU A 97 5.24 -5.85 -15.64
C LEU A 97 5.97 -4.88 -16.59
N ALA A 98 6.68 -5.36 -17.62
CA ALA A 98 7.59 -4.53 -18.43
C ALA A 98 6.93 -3.26 -19.00
N GLU A 99 5.75 -3.37 -19.62
CA GLU A 99 5.05 -2.22 -20.19
C GLU A 99 4.41 -1.34 -19.10
N GLU A 100 3.93 -1.95 -18.02
CA GLU A 100 3.36 -1.20 -16.91
C GLU A 100 4.42 -0.38 -16.15
N LEU A 101 5.65 -0.88 -16.02
CA LEU A 101 6.78 -0.12 -15.47
C LEU A 101 7.04 1.17 -16.26
N LYS A 102 7.05 1.06 -17.60
CA LYS A 102 7.19 2.23 -18.48
C LYS A 102 6.02 3.21 -18.33
N TYR A 103 4.79 2.67 -18.24
CA TYR A 103 3.60 3.47 -18.07
C TYR A 103 3.62 4.24 -16.76
N VAL A 104 3.85 3.56 -15.63
CA VAL A 104 3.88 4.17 -14.30
C VAL A 104 4.97 5.25 -14.22
N ALA A 105 6.19 4.95 -14.71
CA ALA A 105 7.27 5.92 -14.75
C ALA A 105 6.91 7.17 -15.58
N ALA A 106 6.33 6.97 -16.77
CA ALA A 106 5.94 8.07 -17.66
C ALA A 106 4.82 8.94 -17.08
N MET A 107 3.99 8.39 -16.18
CA MET A 107 2.94 9.11 -15.46
C MET A 107 3.42 9.73 -14.14
N GLY A 108 4.71 9.58 -13.80
CA GLY A 108 5.30 10.09 -12.56
C GLY A 108 5.05 9.22 -11.32
N GLY A 109 4.42 8.06 -11.50
CA GLY A 109 4.25 7.06 -10.44
C GLY A 109 5.57 6.39 -10.05
N ARG A 110 5.59 5.75 -8.89
CA ARG A 110 6.83 5.19 -8.31
C ARG A 110 6.69 3.75 -7.84
N MET A 111 5.52 3.14 -7.98
CA MET A 111 5.29 1.80 -7.46
C MET A 111 4.32 1.02 -8.34
N ILE A 112 4.54 -0.28 -8.45
CA ILE A 112 3.54 -1.25 -8.92
C ILE A 112 3.35 -2.28 -7.83
N VAL A 113 2.09 -2.54 -7.47
CA VAL A 113 1.73 -3.64 -6.58
C VAL A 113 1.34 -4.86 -7.42
N THR A 114 1.81 -6.03 -7.03
CA THR A 114 1.43 -7.30 -7.66
C THR A 114 1.51 -8.46 -6.67
N SER A 115 1.12 -9.66 -7.10
CA SER A 115 1.11 -10.85 -6.24
C SER A 115 2.47 -11.56 -6.20
N GLY A 116 2.75 -12.25 -5.10
CA GLY A 116 3.84 -13.21 -4.99
C GLY A 116 3.45 -14.57 -5.55
N LYS A 117 3.21 -14.64 -6.87
CA LYS A 117 2.70 -15.83 -7.59
C LYS A 117 3.53 -17.08 -7.31
N GLY A 118 2.86 -18.19 -7.05
CA GLY A 118 3.46 -19.51 -6.82
C GLY A 118 2.57 -20.38 -5.93
N ALA A 119 3.05 -21.56 -5.58
CA ALA A 119 2.30 -22.52 -4.77
C ALA A 119 2.11 -22.01 -3.34
N ALA A 120 0.86 -22.06 -2.85
CA ALA A 120 0.54 -21.82 -1.45
C ALA A 120 0.69 -23.09 -0.61
N GLY A 121 0.76 -22.92 0.72
CA GLY A 121 0.77 -24.04 1.67
C GLY A 121 2.13 -24.71 1.85
N LEU A 122 3.19 -24.20 1.21
CA LEU A 122 4.56 -24.66 1.46
C LEU A 122 5.07 -24.18 2.82
N ALA A 123 6.02 -24.91 3.40
CA ALA A 123 6.63 -24.57 4.67
C ALA A 123 8.13 -24.96 4.72
N GLY A 124 8.86 -24.41 5.70
CA GLY A 124 10.25 -24.78 5.97
C GLY A 124 11.17 -24.62 4.75
N LEU A 125 12.03 -25.61 4.52
CA LEU A 125 13.02 -25.56 3.44
C LEU A 125 12.41 -25.53 2.05
N GLU A 126 11.27 -26.20 1.83
CA GLU A 126 10.57 -26.20 0.55
C GLU A 126 10.07 -24.80 0.21
N LEU A 127 9.42 -24.12 1.15
CA LEU A 127 9.00 -22.74 0.98
C LEU A 127 10.20 -21.81 0.71
N LYS A 128 11.28 -21.97 1.49
CA LYS A 128 12.49 -21.14 1.33
C LYS A 128 13.09 -21.28 -0.07
N GLU A 129 13.17 -22.49 -0.59
CA GLU A 129 13.71 -22.73 -1.92
C GLU A 129 12.80 -22.22 -3.04
N GLU A 130 11.47 -22.33 -2.87
CA GLU A 130 10.52 -21.79 -3.84
C GLU A 130 10.54 -20.26 -3.87
N VAL A 131 10.65 -19.61 -2.69
CA VAL A 131 10.84 -18.15 -2.61
C VAL A 131 12.15 -17.73 -3.28
N ARG A 132 13.23 -18.50 -3.15
CA ARG A 132 14.49 -18.23 -3.87
C ARG A 132 14.28 -18.27 -5.37
N ARG A 133 13.62 -19.31 -5.89
CA ARG A 133 13.30 -19.43 -7.33
C ARG A 133 12.43 -18.30 -7.83
N PHE A 134 11.45 -17.90 -7.02
CA PHE A 134 10.60 -16.74 -7.32
C PHE A 134 11.44 -15.47 -7.49
N VAL A 135 12.32 -15.17 -6.53
CA VAL A 135 13.18 -13.98 -6.59
C VAL A 135 14.15 -14.02 -7.77
N GLU A 136 14.74 -15.18 -8.04
CA GLU A 136 15.59 -15.37 -9.24
C GLU A 136 14.81 -15.10 -10.53
N GLY A 137 13.57 -15.59 -10.63
CA GLY A 137 12.69 -15.34 -11.77
C GLY A 137 12.29 -13.87 -11.91
N MET A 138 12.28 -13.11 -10.82
CA MET A 138 11.98 -11.68 -10.82
C MET A 138 13.13 -10.79 -11.34
N LYS A 139 14.36 -11.27 -11.39
CA LYS A 139 15.53 -10.45 -11.76
C LYS A 139 15.36 -9.62 -13.04
N PRO A 140 14.84 -10.17 -14.15
CA PRO A 140 14.61 -9.36 -15.36
C PRO A 140 13.61 -8.21 -15.13
N THR A 141 12.52 -8.47 -14.43
CA THR A 141 11.51 -7.46 -14.08
C THR A 141 12.11 -6.39 -13.17
N LEU A 142 12.91 -6.79 -12.17
CA LEU A 142 13.53 -5.87 -11.23
C LEU A 142 14.62 -5.01 -11.86
N ALA A 143 15.34 -5.52 -12.88
CA ALA A 143 16.28 -4.72 -13.66
C ALA A 143 15.53 -3.59 -14.39
N LEU A 144 14.42 -3.89 -15.08
CA LEU A 144 13.57 -2.90 -15.75
C LEU A 144 12.95 -1.91 -14.74
N ALA A 145 12.57 -2.39 -13.56
CA ALA A 145 12.05 -1.54 -12.49
C ALA A 145 13.11 -0.53 -12.00
N GLY A 146 14.34 -0.98 -11.82
CA GLY A 146 15.47 -0.12 -11.47
C GLY A 146 15.77 0.95 -12.53
N GLU A 147 15.78 0.56 -13.80
CA GLU A 147 15.94 1.49 -14.93
C GLU A 147 14.81 2.53 -15.01
N ALA A 148 13.58 2.10 -14.73
CA ALA A 148 12.40 2.97 -14.73
C ALA A 148 12.29 3.85 -13.46
N GLY A 149 13.08 3.59 -12.43
CA GLY A 149 12.95 4.24 -11.11
C GLY A 149 11.64 3.92 -10.41
N VAL A 150 11.08 2.72 -10.63
CA VAL A 150 9.82 2.24 -10.06
C VAL A 150 10.10 1.06 -9.13
N GLN A 151 9.45 1.04 -7.98
CA GLN A 151 9.50 -0.07 -7.02
C GLN A 151 8.44 -1.13 -7.36
N VAL A 152 8.76 -2.40 -7.18
CA VAL A 152 7.77 -3.48 -7.22
C VAL A 152 7.42 -3.87 -5.78
N ALA A 153 6.18 -3.69 -5.38
CA ALA A 153 5.68 -4.11 -4.08
C ALA A 153 4.92 -5.43 -4.21
N ILE A 154 5.37 -6.45 -3.50
CA ILE A 154 4.69 -7.74 -3.46
C ILE A 154 3.70 -7.74 -2.30
N GLU A 155 2.42 -7.94 -2.63
CA GLU A 155 1.40 -8.12 -1.61
C GLU A 155 1.48 -9.54 -1.03
N ASN A 156 1.49 -9.64 0.30
CA ASN A 156 1.27 -10.91 0.97
C ASN A 156 -0.21 -11.30 0.82
N HIS A 157 -0.49 -12.28 0.00
CA HIS A 157 -1.86 -12.65 -0.32
C HIS A 157 -2.11 -14.14 -0.05
N SER A 158 -3.22 -14.47 0.62
CA SER A 158 -3.64 -15.86 0.79
C SER A 158 -3.72 -16.57 -0.57
N ASN A 159 -3.40 -17.86 -0.59
CA ASN A 159 -3.31 -18.67 -1.81
C ASN A 159 -2.18 -18.31 -2.79
N ASN A 160 -1.17 -17.56 -2.35
CA ASN A 160 0.04 -17.27 -3.10
C ASN A 160 1.28 -17.80 -2.34
N LEU A 161 2.43 -17.83 -3.03
CA LEU A 161 3.72 -18.22 -2.43
C LEU A 161 4.11 -17.25 -1.29
N ILE A 162 3.97 -15.94 -1.54
CA ILE A 162 4.28 -14.92 -0.53
C ILE A 162 3.01 -14.63 0.28
N ASN A 163 2.79 -15.40 1.34
CA ASN A 163 1.60 -15.33 2.19
C ASN A 163 1.84 -15.52 3.69
N THR A 164 3.09 -15.75 4.09
CA THR A 164 3.47 -15.94 5.50
C THR A 164 4.59 -14.99 5.91
N PRO A 165 4.78 -14.72 7.20
CA PRO A 165 5.93 -13.94 7.66
C PRO A 165 7.28 -14.50 7.16
N ASP A 166 7.44 -15.81 7.13
CA ASP A 166 8.69 -16.43 6.66
C ASP A 166 8.92 -16.23 5.16
N SER A 167 7.88 -16.37 4.33
CA SER A 167 7.99 -16.10 2.90
C SER A 167 8.37 -14.64 2.61
N LEU A 168 7.84 -13.69 3.39
CA LEU A 168 8.22 -12.28 3.31
C LEU A 168 9.68 -12.05 3.70
N ARG A 169 10.13 -12.63 4.82
CA ARG A 169 11.54 -12.54 5.27
C ARG A 169 12.50 -13.08 4.22
N TRP A 170 12.24 -14.27 3.69
CA TRP A 170 13.11 -14.87 2.66
C TRP A 170 13.09 -14.12 1.34
N MET A 171 11.91 -13.59 0.93
CA MET A 171 11.85 -12.74 -0.25
C MET A 171 12.78 -11.53 -0.10
N LEU A 172 12.74 -10.85 1.05
CA LEU A 172 13.60 -9.69 1.31
C LEU A 172 15.08 -10.07 1.44
N GLU A 173 15.38 -11.22 2.05
CA GLU A 173 16.75 -11.76 2.14
C GLU A 173 17.34 -11.98 0.74
N PHE A 174 16.62 -12.70 -0.12
CA PHE A 174 17.12 -13.06 -1.46
C PHE A 174 17.10 -11.91 -2.46
N SER A 175 16.33 -10.86 -2.21
CA SER A 175 16.24 -9.68 -3.06
C SER A 175 16.96 -8.44 -2.52
N ALA A 176 17.99 -8.64 -1.70
CA ALA A 176 18.76 -7.54 -1.14
C ALA A 176 19.33 -6.62 -2.23
N GLY A 177 19.15 -5.30 -2.06
CA GLY A 177 19.61 -4.29 -3.02
C GLY A 177 18.76 -4.14 -4.28
N GLN A 178 17.70 -4.94 -4.48
CA GLN A 178 16.80 -4.86 -5.62
C GLN A 178 15.63 -3.89 -5.35
N PRO A 179 15.01 -3.28 -6.39
CA PRO A 179 13.86 -2.39 -6.27
C PRO A 179 12.54 -3.15 -6.03
N ILE A 180 12.52 -3.99 -5.00
CA ILE A 180 11.36 -4.78 -4.59
C ILE A 180 11.15 -4.63 -3.08
N GLY A 181 9.92 -4.57 -2.64
CA GLY A 181 9.54 -4.53 -1.24
C GLY A 181 8.16 -5.16 -1.02
N VAL A 182 7.53 -4.81 0.06
CA VAL A 182 6.29 -5.42 0.53
C VAL A 182 5.14 -4.40 0.50
N ALA A 183 4.00 -4.81 -0.06
CA ALA A 183 2.70 -4.23 0.21
C ALA A 183 2.04 -5.10 1.28
N LEU A 184 2.09 -4.66 2.54
CA LEU A 184 1.62 -5.46 3.67
C LEU A 184 0.11 -5.35 3.82
N ALA A 185 -0.58 -6.48 3.67
CA ALA A 185 -2.01 -6.63 3.87
C ALA A 185 -2.30 -7.47 5.14
N PRO A 186 -2.57 -6.85 6.30
CA PRO A 186 -2.92 -7.54 7.53
C PRO A 186 -4.08 -8.52 7.35
N TYR A 187 -5.04 -8.20 6.48
CA TYR A 187 -6.19 -9.05 6.15
C TYR A 187 -5.81 -10.50 5.84
N HIS A 188 -4.69 -10.75 5.19
CA HIS A 188 -4.26 -12.09 4.77
C HIS A 188 -3.36 -12.81 5.79
N LEU A 189 -3.12 -12.21 6.94
CA LEU A 189 -2.31 -12.75 8.02
C LEU A 189 -3.19 -13.02 9.26
N PRO A 190 -2.69 -13.77 10.25
CA PRO A 190 -3.35 -13.83 11.55
C PRO A 190 -3.58 -12.42 12.09
N GLN A 191 -4.81 -12.16 12.56
CA GLN A 191 -5.22 -10.85 13.08
C GLN A 191 -4.67 -10.62 14.51
N ASP A 192 -3.37 -10.91 14.69
CA ASP A 192 -2.61 -10.71 15.92
C ASP A 192 -1.82 -9.40 15.85
N PRO A 193 -2.20 -8.38 16.65
CA PRO A 193 -1.54 -7.08 16.61
C PRO A 193 -0.04 -7.13 16.94
N ALA A 194 0.38 -8.05 17.81
CA ALA A 194 1.79 -8.17 18.20
C ALA A 194 2.63 -8.77 17.06
N LEU A 195 2.13 -9.81 16.41
CA LEU A 195 2.75 -10.42 15.23
C LEU A 195 2.86 -9.39 14.09
N LEU A 196 1.79 -8.68 13.78
CA LEU A 196 1.75 -7.69 12.70
C LEU A 196 2.70 -6.52 12.97
N ALA A 197 2.73 -6.02 14.20
CA ALA A 197 3.65 -4.95 14.60
C ALA A 197 5.12 -5.41 14.56
N GLY A 198 5.41 -6.64 14.97
CA GLY A 198 6.73 -7.25 14.84
C GLY A 198 7.18 -7.31 13.39
N LEU A 199 6.31 -7.80 12.52
CA LEU A 199 6.58 -7.90 11.09
C LEU A 199 6.81 -6.52 10.44
N ILE A 200 6.02 -5.49 10.78
CA ILE A 200 6.24 -4.11 10.31
C ILE A 200 7.65 -3.65 10.66
N ARG A 201 8.13 -3.89 11.90
CA ARG A 201 9.49 -3.51 12.30
C ARG A 201 10.57 -4.26 11.55
N GLU A 202 10.36 -5.56 11.30
CA GLU A 202 11.30 -6.40 10.53
C GLU A 202 11.39 -5.95 9.06
N LEU A 203 10.27 -5.60 8.44
CA LEU A 203 10.22 -5.10 7.06
C LEU A 203 10.95 -3.76 6.91
N GLY A 204 10.85 -2.89 7.91
CA GLY A 204 11.55 -1.61 7.93
C GLY A 204 11.38 -0.80 6.64
N PRO A 205 12.46 -0.32 6.02
CA PRO A 205 12.39 0.50 4.79
C PRO A 205 11.94 -0.30 3.54
N ARG A 206 11.81 -1.62 3.64
CA ARG A 206 11.28 -2.45 2.56
C ARG A 206 9.76 -2.59 2.61
N LEU A 207 9.09 -2.05 3.63
CA LEU A 207 7.64 -1.83 3.64
C LEU A 207 7.33 -0.63 2.75
N LEU A 208 6.77 -0.85 1.57
CA LEU A 208 6.49 0.19 0.57
C LEU A 208 5.05 0.70 0.65
N LEU A 209 4.12 -0.21 0.92
CA LEU A 209 2.69 0.06 1.06
C LEU A 209 2.14 -0.66 2.28
N PHE A 210 1.33 0.03 3.06
CA PHE A 210 0.58 -0.55 4.15
C PHE A 210 -0.91 -0.48 3.83
N TYR A 211 -1.53 -1.64 3.65
CA TYR A 211 -2.99 -1.74 3.57
C TYR A 211 -3.58 -1.68 4.98
N ALA A 212 -4.30 -0.63 5.29
CA ALA A 212 -5.14 -0.58 6.48
C ALA A 212 -6.41 -1.38 6.19
N TRP A 213 -6.30 -2.71 6.29
CA TRP A 213 -7.30 -3.70 5.90
C TRP A 213 -7.30 -4.85 6.91
N GLU A 214 -8.44 -5.06 7.55
CA GLU A 214 -8.57 -5.96 8.68
C GLU A 214 -9.62 -7.06 8.49
N TYR A 215 -10.00 -7.76 9.55
CA TYR A 215 -11.05 -8.77 9.67
C TYR A 215 -10.70 -10.15 9.10
N GLY A 216 -9.89 -10.28 8.06
CA GLY A 216 -9.45 -11.56 7.49
C GLY A 216 -10.54 -12.37 6.78
N ARG A 217 -11.73 -11.82 6.56
CA ARG A 217 -12.85 -12.44 5.84
C ARG A 217 -13.76 -11.40 5.19
N GLY A 218 -14.72 -11.83 4.38
CA GLY A 218 -15.66 -10.92 3.71
C GLY A 218 -15.31 -10.61 2.26
N CYS A 219 -14.08 -10.90 1.81
CA CYS A 219 -13.67 -10.62 0.44
C CYS A 219 -13.82 -11.79 -0.55
N MET A 220 -14.18 -12.98 -0.08
CA MET A 220 -14.26 -14.20 -0.92
C MET A 220 -15.67 -14.76 -1.06
N LYS A 221 -16.58 -14.41 -0.17
CA LYS A 221 -17.96 -14.87 -0.16
C LYS A 221 -18.89 -13.68 0.07
N PRO A 222 -20.08 -13.64 -0.56
CA PRO A 222 -21.08 -12.64 -0.26
C PRO A 222 -21.45 -12.67 1.23
N MET A 223 -21.50 -11.50 1.83
CA MET A 223 -21.90 -11.29 3.23
C MET A 223 -22.84 -10.08 3.29
N PRO A 224 -23.61 -9.90 4.36
CA PRO A 224 -24.32 -8.64 4.59
C PRO A 224 -23.35 -7.45 4.54
N LEU A 225 -23.80 -6.31 4.03
CA LEU A 225 -22.96 -5.11 3.84
C LEU A 225 -22.23 -4.71 5.13
N GLU A 226 -22.92 -4.73 6.26
CA GLU A 226 -22.33 -4.39 7.55
C GLU A 226 -21.16 -5.30 7.93
N GLU A 227 -21.25 -6.57 7.58
CA GLU A 227 -20.20 -7.54 7.83
C GLU A 227 -19.05 -7.40 6.80
N GLU A 228 -19.33 -7.09 5.52
CA GLU A 228 -18.30 -6.75 4.55
C GLU A 228 -17.50 -5.52 4.99
N LEU A 229 -18.17 -4.50 5.53
CA LEU A 229 -17.54 -3.27 6.02
C LEU A 229 -16.65 -3.48 7.26
N MET A 230 -16.75 -4.62 7.96
CA MET A 230 -15.82 -4.98 9.04
C MET A 230 -14.35 -5.05 8.56
N GLN A 231 -14.13 -5.12 7.26
CA GLN A 231 -12.79 -5.05 6.67
C GLN A 231 -12.15 -3.65 6.81
N MET A 232 -12.96 -2.61 7.04
CA MET A 232 -12.49 -1.21 7.14
C MET A 232 -11.99 -0.87 8.55
N PRO A 233 -10.87 -0.15 8.70
CA PRO A 233 -10.31 0.22 10.01
C PRO A 233 -11.33 0.83 10.97
N GLY A 234 -11.41 0.24 12.18
CA GLY A 234 -12.31 0.69 13.24
C GLY A 234 -13.77 0.24 13.09
N ARG A 235 -14.05 -0.69 12.17
CA ARG A 235 -15.29 -1.48 12.14
C ARG A 235 -15.04 -2.91 12.58
N GLY A 236 -13.90 -3.47 12.23
CA GLY A 236 -13.46 -4.79 12.65
C GLY A 236 -12.77 -4.78 14.01
N PRO A 237 -12.32 -5.95 14.47
CA PRO A 237 -11.77 -6.13 15.81
C PRO A 237 -10.27 -5.85 15.94
N LEU A 238 -9.56 -5.52 14.86
CA LEU A 238 -8.11 -5.37 14.91
C LEU A 238 -7.71 -4.11 15.70
N ASP A 239 -6.89 -4.30 16.73
CA ASP A 239 -6.24 -3.18 17.42
C ASP A 239 -5.10 -2.62 16.58
N TYR A 240 -5.31 -1.42 16.01
CA TYR A 240 -4.30 -0.73 15.20
C TYR A 240 -3.20 -0.05 16.03
N ALA A 241 -3.34 0.09 17.34
CA ALA A 241 -2.36 0.84 18.14
C ALA A 241 -0.94 0.24 18.05
N PRO A 242 -0.70 -1.09 18.19
CA PRO A 242 0.63 -1.67 18.02
C PRO A 242 1.18 -1.52 16.59
N LEU A 243 0.32 -1.62 15.55
CA LEU A 243 0.73 -1.48 14.16
C LEU A 243 1.17 -0.05 13.85
N LEU A 244 0.38 0.93 14.26
CA LEU A 244 0.68 2.36 14.07
C LEU A 244 1.91 2.79 14.86
N GLN A 245 2.10 2.22 16.05
CA GLN A 245 3.32 2.40 16.81
C GLN A 245 4.54 1.86 16.03
N ALA A 246 4.44 0.64 15.47
CA ALA A 246 5.52 0.05 14.68
C ALA A 246 5.82 0.87 13.41
N LEU A 247 4.80 1.36 12.69
CA LEU A 247 4.98 2.26 11.54
C LEU A 247 5.72 3.55 11.95
N ARG A 248 5.37 4.12 13.10
CA ARG A 248 6.08 5.29 13.66
C ARG A 248 7.53 4.97 14.04
N ASP A 249 7.77 3.83 14.67
CA ASP A 249 9.10 3.39 15.10
C ASP A 249 10.07 3.26 13.93
N ILE A 250 9.62 2.69 12.81
CA ILE A 250 10.43 2.58 11.59
C ILE A 250 10.44 3.85 10.75
N ARG A 251 9.74 4.92 11.17
CA ARG A 251 9.54 6.15 10.40
C ARG A 251 9.02 5.87 8.99
N PHE A 252 8.01 5.02 8.90
CA PHE A 252 7.40 4.64 7.63
C PHE A 252 7.06 5.86 6.78
N ASP A 253 7.62 5.94 5.58
CA ASP A 253 7.43 7.02 4.60
C ASP A 253 6.74 6.54 3.31
N GLY A 254 6.35 5.25 3.28
CA GLY A 254 5.55 4.66 2.22
C GLY A 254 4.11 5.17 2.18
N LEU A 255 3.29 4.55 1.37
CA LEU A 255 1.88 4.89 1.25
C LEU A 255 1.02 4.00 2.14
N THR A 256 -0.08 4.55 2.64
CA THR A 256 -1.13 3.82 3.36
C THR A 256 -2.40 3.85 2.53
N GLU A 257 -2.94 2.70 2.23
CA GLU A 257 -4.27 2.58 1.64
C GLU A 257 -5.25 2.06 2.69
N ILE A 258 -6.33 2.81 2.90
CA ILE A 258 -7.51 2.29 3.58
C ILE A 258 -8.21 1.39 2.58
N PHE A 259 -8.47 0.13 2.96
CA PHE A 259 -8.78 -0.86 1.97
C PHE A 259 -9.84 -1.88 2.40
N MET A 260 -10.61 -2.34 1.45
CA MET A 260 -11.43 -3.54 1.51
C MET A 260 -11.79 -4.04 0.10
N HIS A 261 -12.24 -5.27 0.04
CA HIS A 261 -12.86 -5.79 -1.17
C HIS A 261 -14.33 -6.14 -0.93
N PRO A 262 -15.25 -5.61 -1.74
CA PRO A 262 -16.64 -6.05 -1.75
C PRO A 262 -16.79 -7.39 -2.48
N THR A 263 -17.90 -8.07 -2.28
CA THR A 263 -18.30 -9.25 -3.06
C THR A 263 -19.68 -9.01 -3.68
N PRO A 264 -19.84 -9.07 -5.02
CA PRO A 264 -18.81 -9.39 -6.04
C PRO A 264 -17.80 -8.26 -6.23
N ARG A 265 -16.65 -8.60 -6.83
CA ARG A 265 -15.64 -7.62 -7.23
C ARG A 265 -16.17 -6.63 -8.26
N GLY A 266 -15.59 -5.43 -8.32
CA GLY A 266 -15.90 -4.42 -9.34
C GLY A 266 -17.15 -3.60 -9.04
N ARG A 267 -17.81 -3.82 -7.90
CA ARG A 267 -18.82 -2.89 -7.38
C ARG A 267 -18.17 -1.88 -6.42
N PRO A 268 -18.70 -0.66 -6.28
CA PRO A 268 -18.31 0.24 -5.22
C PRO A 268 -18.60 -0.40 -3.84
N ILE A 269 -17.82 -0.08 -2.82
CA ILE A 269 -18.06 -0.57 -1.46
C ILE A 269 -19.34 -0.01 -0.84
N LEU A 270 -19.80 1.14 -1.31
CA LEU A 270 -21.08 1.78 -1.01
C LEU A 270 -21.68 2.36 -2.30
N GLU A 271 -22.96 2.70 -2.27
CA GLU A 271 -23.77 3.00 -3.46
C GLU A 271 -23.25 4.17 -4.33
N THR A 272 -22.63 5.17 -3.73
CA THR A 272 -22.16 6.38 -4.43
C THR A 272 -20.71 6.71 -4.11
N ALA A 273 -20.04 7.43 -5.01
CA ALA A 273 -18.68 7.90 -4.79
C ALA A 273 -18.56 8.70 -3.47
N THR A 274 -19.50 9.55 -3.17
CA THR A 274 -19.52 10.35 -1.93
C THR A 274 -19.60 9.45 -0.68
N LEU A 275 -20.48 8.44 -0.67
CA LEU A 275 -20.56 7.50 0.47
C LEU A 275 -19.28 6.69 0.64
N VAL A 276 -18.64 6.27 -0.45
CA VAL A 276 -17.31 5.62 -0.41
C VAL A 276 -16.29 6.55 0.25
N THR A 277 -16.26 7.81 -0.18
CA THR A 277 -15.36 8.85 0.37
C THR A 277 -15.62 9.10 1.86
N GLU A 278 -16.88 9.15 2.27
CA GLU A 278 -17.27 9.30 3.69
C GLU A 278 -16.77 8.13 4.54
N GLU A 279 -16.87 6.90 4.03
CA GLU A 279 -16.41 5.70 4.73
C GLU A 279 -14.87 5.66 4.81
N ILE A 280 -14.15 6.01 3.74
CA ILE A 280 -12.69 6.19 3.78
C ILE A 280 -12.31 7.22 4.85
N ASN A 281 -13.01 8.35 4.90
CA ASN A 281 -12.76 9.40 5.90
C ASN A 281 -13.06 8.95 7.32
N ARG A 282 -14.11 8.13 7.53
CA ARG A 282 -14.40 7.54 8.85
C ARG A 282 -13.23 6.68 9.30
N ALA A 283 -12.77 5.77 8.44
CA ALA A 283 -11.64 4.88 8.73
C ALA A 283 -10.33 5.66 8.94
N ARG A 284 -10.07 6.69 8.12
CA ARG A 284 -8.90 7.58 8.29
C ARG A 284 -8.91 8.27 9.65
N ARG A 285 -10.04 8.87 10.04
CA ARG A 285 -10.16 9.53 11.35
C ARG A 285 -9.93 8.54 12.50
N HIS A 286 -10.37 7.30 12.37
CA HIS A 286 -10.08 6.25 13.35
C HIS A 286 -8.57 6.03 13.49
N LEU A 287 -7.85 5.79 12.39
CA LEU A 287 -6.39 5.58 12.41
C LEU A 287 -5.64 6.79 12.97
N GLU A 288 -6.02 8.00 12.57
CA GLU A 288 -5.40 9.24 13.05
C GLU A 288 -5.66 9.49 14.54
N SER A 289 -6.87 9.15 15.02
CA SER A 289 -7.20 9.20 16.45
C SER A 289 -6.36 8.24 17.27
N VAL A 290 -6.25 6.98 16.81
CA VAL A 290 -5.38 5.98 17.48
C VAL A 290 -3.94 6.46 17.48
N LEU A 291 -3.41 6.91 16.32
CA LEU A 291 -2.03 7.40 16.22
C LEU A 291 -1.75 8.59 17.16
N SER A 292 -2.70 9.50 17.30
CA SER A 292 -2.56 10.67 18.18
C SER A 292 -2.58 10.30 19.67
N GLY A 293 -3.23 9.21 20.03
CA GLY A 293 -3.30 8.68 21.39
C GLY A 293 -2.09 7.85 21.82
N LEU A 294 -1.18 7.52 20.88
CA LEU A 294 -0.01 6.71 21.20
C LEU A 294 0.99 7.50 22.08
N PRO A 295 1.67 6.85 23.03
CA PRO A 295 2.75 7.46 23.82
C PRO A 295 3.81 8.07 22.89
N ARG A 296 4.40 9.19 23.31
CA ARG A 296 5.47 9.88 22.57
C ARG A 296 6.78 9.15 22.63
#